data_5dad160415da7f2860e923a168b8a4f1
#
_entry.id   5dad160415da7f2860e923a168b8a4f1
#
_cell.length_a   1.000
_cell.length_b   1.000
_cell.length_c   1.000
_cell.angle_alpha   90.00
_cell.angle_beta   90.00
_cell.angle_gamma   90.00
#
_symmetry.space_group_name_H-M   'P 1'
#
loop_
_entity.id
_entity.type
_entity.pdbx_description
1 polymer ?
#
loop_
_entity_poly.entity_id
_entity_poly.type
_entity_poly.pdbx_seq_one_letter_code
_entity_poly.pdbx_strand_id
1 'polypeptide(L)'
;MSTVHASTHPLVLHKLSRLRDKNTEPKKFRELVREIAMLIAYEATADLATTSREFDTPLARMTGQELKEKIGLVPVLRAGLGMVEGFWELMPGAEVWHIGLYRDEHTLRPVEYYNKLPLEPRVSVCLILDPMLATGGSATATAEVLKRWGVTKIKYVGLIASPEGIRAMPTVNIDISALEDILIIYVNQLIEELNLSFSNRTLLCYGNVSSVR
;
A
#
# COMPACT_ATOMS: atom_id res chain seq x y z
N MET A 1 -4.68 6.12 -18.14
CA MET A 1 -4.00 7.13 -17.30
C MET A 1 -4.09 6.65 -15.86
N SER A 2 -2.98 6.60 -15.13
CA SER A 2 -3.02 6.26 -13.70
C SER A 2 -3.82 7.33 -12.97
N THR A 3 -4.83 6.92 -12.23
CA THR A 3 -5.64 7.84 -11.44
C THR A 3 -5.05 7.91 -10.04
N VAL A 4 -4.81 9.12 -9.55
CA VAL A 4 -4.29 9.36 -8.20
C VAL A 4 -5.45 9.81 -7.34
N HIS A 5 -5.77 9.01 -6.31
CA HIS A 5 -6.78 9.36 -5.32
C HIS A 5 -6.10 9.80 -4.02
N ALA A 6 -6.25 11.07 -3.68
CA ALA A 6 -5.84 11.59 -2.39
C ALA A 6 -7.04 11.58 -1.44
N SER A 7 -6.92 10.90 -0.31
CA SER A 7 -7.96 10.94 0.70
C SER A 7 -8.11 12.35 1.28
N THR A 8 -9.31 12.86 1.26
CA THR A 8 -9.70 14.13 1.92
C THR A 8 -10.51 13.89 3.19
N HIS A 9 -10.62 12.63 3.60
CA HIS A 9 -11.46 12.27 4.76
C HIS A 9 -10.91 12.89 6.05
N PRO A 10 -11.72 13.62 6.83
CA PRO A 10 -11.24 14.35 8.02
C PRO A 10 -10.53 13.47 9.05
N LEU A 11 -10.99 12.23 9.27
CA LEU A 11 -10.33 11.30 10.18
C LEU A 11 -8.93 10.87 9.69
N VAL A 12 -8.76 10.69 8.37
CA VAL A 12 -7.46 10.37 7.78
C VAL A 12 -6.51 11.53 7.98
N LEU A 13 -6.93 12.75 7.64
CA LEU A 13 -6.14 13.97 7.81
C LEU A 13 -5.76 14.23 9.28
N HIS A 14 -6.72 14.04 10.21
CA HIS A 14 -6.46 14.16 11.64
C HIS A 14 -5.39 13.16 12.12
N LYS A 15 -5.55 11.89 11.77
CA LYS A 15 -4.59 10.84 12.16
C LYS A 15 -3.22 11.05 11.51
N LEU A 16 -3.19 11.49 10.25
CA LEU A 16 -1.96 11.83 9.55
C LEU A 16 -1.20 12.98 10.25
N SER A 17 -1.90 14.04 10.66
CA SER A 17 -1.29 15.14 11.40
C SER A 17 -0.61 14.65 12.68
N ARG A 18 -1.27 13.75 13.40
CA ARG A 18 -0.68 13.12 14.60
C ARG A 18 0.48 12.18 14.27
N LEU A 19 0.37 11.40 13.20
CA LEU A 19 1.46 10.50 12.75
C LEU A 19 2.73 11.30 12.44
N ARG A 20 2.58 12.51 11.89
CA ARG A 20 3.69 13.39 11.47
C ARG A 20 4.28 14.20 12.62
N ASP A 21 3.62 14.28 13.77
CA ASP A 21 4.16 14.98 14.93
C ASP A 21 5.47 14.30 15.39
N LYS A 22 6.55 15.09 15.48
CA LYS A 22 7.87 14.62 15.94
C LYS A 22 7.86 13.98 17.34
N ASN A 23 6.86 14.33 18.15
CA ASN A 23 6.69 13.82 19.52
C ASN A 23 5.85 12.55 19.57
N THR A 24 5.36 12.05 18.45
CA THR A 24 4.58 10.80 18.42
C THR A 24 5.47 9.63 18.79
N GLU A 25 5.12 8.98 19.90
CA GLU A 25 5.85 7.82 20.39
C GLU A 25 5.73 6.62 19.44
N PRO A 26 6.75 5.72 19.40
CA PRO A 26 6.78 4.59 18.46
C PRO A 26 5.56 3.66 18.55
N LYS A 27 5.01 3.46 19.74
CA LYS A 27 3.76 2.68 19.92
C LYS A 27 2.61 3.36 19.21
N LYS A 28 2.40 4.65 19.49
CA LYS A 28 1.32 5.44 18.90
C LYS A 28 1.46 5.60 17.39
N PHE A 29 2.70 5.73 16.91
CA PHE A 29 3.00 5.73 15.49
C PHE A 29 2.47 4.46 14.79
N ARG A 30 2.78 3.26 15.32
CA ARG A 30 2.28 2.00 14.76
C ARG A 30 0.77 1.88 14.79
N GLU A 31 0.13 2.32 15.89
CA GLU A 31 -1.33 2.37 15.98
C GLU A 31 -1.93 3.27 14.90
N LEU A 32 -1.37 4.47 14.71
CA LEU A 32 -1.83 5.42 13.68
C LEU A 32 -1.64 4.87 12.27
N VAL A 33 -0.52 4.20 11.98
CA VAL A 33 -0.31 3.54 10.68
C VAL A 33 -1.43 2.53 10.40
N ARG A 34 -1.75 1.66 11.36
CA ARG A 34 -2.83 0.67 11.24
C ARG A 34 -4.20 1.33 11.07
N GLU A 35 -4.51 2.33 11.89
CA GLU A 35 -5.78 3.05 11.84
C GLU A 35 -5.99 3.80 10.52
N ILE A 36 -4.94 4.44 10.00
CA ILE A 36 -4.99 5.11 8.68
C ILE A 36 -5.12 4.05 7.58
N ALA A 37 -4.33 2.97 7.65
CA ALA A 37 -4.39 1.89 6.66
C ALA A 37 -5.81 1.29 6.55
N MET A 38 -6.52 1.11 7.66
CA MET A 38 -7.91 0.65 7.66
C MET A 38 -8.85 1.64 6.95
N LEU A 39 -8.73 2.93 7.23
CA LEU A 39 -9.57 3.96 6.58
C LEU A 39 -9.29 4.04 5.08
N ILE A 40 -8.01 3.99 4.70
CA ILE A 40 -7.61 4.00 3.30
C ILE A 40 -8.04 2.71 2.58
N ALA A 41 -8.02 1.56 3.26
CA ALA A 41 -8.48 0.30 2.69
C ALA A 41 -9.94 0.39 2.23
N TYR A 42 -10.80 1.05 3.01
CA TYR A 42 -12.19 1.30 2.65
C TYR A 42 -12.30 2.11 1.35
N GLU A 43 -11.54 3.21 1.24
CA GLU A 43 -11.55 4.06 0.04
C GLU A 43 -10.93 3.33 -1.16
N ALA A 44 -9.81 2.65 -0.99
CA ALA A 44 -9.09 1.95 -2.06
C ALA A 44 -9.86 0.75 -2.64
N THR A 45 -10.87 0.27 -1.94
CA THR A 45 -11.69 -0.88 -2.35
C THR A 45 -13.08 -0.50 -2.86
N ALA A 46 -13.39 0.79 -2.96
CA ALA A 46 -14.72 1.29 -3.35
C ALA A 46 -15.15 0.87 -4.77
N ASP A 47 -14.20 0.55 -5.65
CA ASP A 47 -14.43 0.13 -7.05
C ASP A 47 -14.36 -1.39 -7.26
N LEU A 48 -14.27 -2.19 -6.18
CA LEU A 48 -14.29 -3.64 -6.30
C LEU A 48 -15.63 -4.12 -6.85
N ALA A 49 -15.56 -5.03 -7.83
CA ALA A 49 -16.76 -5.58 -8.44
C ALA A 49 -17.46 -6.54 -7.49
N THR A 50 -18.79 -6.52 -7.54
CA THR A 50 -19.63 -7.48 -6.81
C THR A 50 -20.36 -8.39 -7.77
N THR A 51 -20.82 -9.53 -7.26
CA THR A 51 -21.70 -10.47 -7.96
C THR A 51 -22.88 -10.82 -7.09
N SER A 52 -24.01 -11.14 -7.72
CA SER A 52 -25.21 -11.57 -7.00
C SER A 52 -25.01 -12.96 -6.41
N ARG A 53 -25.42 -13.13 -5.16
CA ARG A 53 -25.43 -14.40 -4.44
C ARG A 53 -26.76 -14.62 -3.77
N GLU A 54 -27.35 -15.80 -3.98
CA GLU A 54 -28.55 -16.23 -3.25
C GLU A 54 -28.14 -16.87 -1.92
N PHE A 55 -28.89 -16.56 -0.87
CA PHE A 55 -28.71 -17.13 0.46
C PHE A 55 -30.03 -17.13 1.25
N ASP A 56 -30.09 -17.97 2.24
CA ASP A 56 -31.24 -18.06 3.13
C ASP A 56 -31.03 -17.21 4.38
N THR A 57 -32.01 -16.36 4.69
CA THR A 57 -32.11 -15.65 5.97
C THR A 57 -33.06 -16.42 6.90
N PRO A 58 -33.12 -16.10 8.19
CA PRO A 58 -34.08 -16.73 9.09
C PRO A 58 -35.55 -16.56 8.68
N LEU A 59 -35.87 -15.60 7.81
CA LEU A 59 -37.23 -15.29 7.41
C LEU A 59 -37.57 -15.67 5.97
N ALA A 60 -36.59 -15.57 5.04
CA ALA A 60 -36.83 -15.79 3.64
C ALA A 60 -35.52 -15.99 2.85
N ARG A 61 -35.61 -16.62 1.69
CA ARG A 61 -34.53 -16.64 0.70
C ARG A 61 -34.36 -15.24 0.08
N MET A 62 -33.13 -14.78 -0.03
CA MET A 62 -32.79 -13.45 -0.55
C MET A 62 -31.63 -13.51 -1.53
N THR A 63 -31.51 -12.46 -2.35
CA THR A 63 -30.36 -12.19 -3.19
C THR A 63 -29.57 -11.02 -2.60
N GLY A 64 -28.29 -11.20 -2.34
CA GLY A 64 -27.38 -10.17 -1.89
C GLY A 64 -26.18 -10.01 -2.82
N GLN A 65 -25.18 -9.28 -2.36
CA GLN A 65 -23.95 -9.00 -3.09
C GLN A 65 -22.75 -9.66 -2.39
N GLU A 66 -21.85 -10.21 -3.16
CA GLU A 66 -20.59 -10.78 -2.72
C GLU A 66 -19.45 -10.19 -3.55
N LEU A 67 -18.26 -10.00 -2.98
CA LEU A 67 -17.10 -9.60 -3.76
C LEU A 67 -16.78 -10.63 -4.84
N LYS A 68 -16.65 -10.16 -6.06
CA LYS A 68 -16.33 -11.02 -7.21
C LYS A 68 -14.85 -11.36 -7.23
N GLU A 69 -14.00 -10.41 -6.85
CA GLU A 69 -12.56 -10.56 -6.91
C GLU A 69 -12.00 -11.14 -5.62
N LYS A 70 -10.98 -12.00 -5.75
CA LYS A 70 -10.10 -12.40 -4.66
C LYS A 70 -8.96 -11.41 -4.55
N ILE A 71 -8.70 -10.94 -3.32
CA ILE A 71 -7.77 -9.86 -3.03
C ILE A 71 -6.49 -10.42 -2.44
N GLY A 72 -5.35 -9.97 -2.97
CA GLY A 72 -4.03 -10.17 -2.42
C GLY A 72 -3.46 -8.87 -1.84
N LEU A 73 -2.99 -8.92 -0.61
CA LEU A 73 -2.23 -7.84 0.02
C LEU A 73 -0.75 -8.10 -0.17
N VAL A 74 -0.03 -7.15 -0.73
CA VAL A 74 1.38 -7.29 -1.07
C VAL A 74 2.19 -6.21 -0.35
N PRO A 75 2.50 -6.42 0.95
CA PRO A 75 3.34 -5.48 1.67
C PRO A 75 4.77 -5.51 1.12
N VAL A 76 5.31 -4.33 0.80
CA VAL A 76 6.73 -4.16 0.49
C VAL A 76 7.50 -4.23 1.79
N LEU A 77 8.32 -5.26 1.93
CA LEU A 77 9.06 -5.50 3.16
C LEU A 77 10.15 -4.43 3.34
N ARG A 78 10.33 -3.93 4.55
CA ARG A 78 9.62 -4.29 5.81
C ARG A 78 8.48 -3.33 6.15
N ALA A 79 8.51 -2.09 5.61
CA ALA A 79 7.63 -1.00 6.01
C ALA A 79 6.13 -1.29 5.79
N GLY A 80 5.78 -1.97 4.69
CA GLY A 80 4.40 -2.33 4.36
C GLY A 80 3.71 -3.25 5.36
N LEU A 81 4.48 -3.98 6.20
CA LEU A 81 3.89 -4.86 7.22
C LEU A 81 2.98 -4.12 8.20
N GLY A 82 3.31 -2.88 8.55
CA GLY A 82 2.51 -2.09 9.48
C GLY A 82 1.10 -1.74 8.96
N MET A 83 0.85 -1.89 7.66
CA MET A 83 -0.44 -1.61 7.04
C MET A 83 -1.34 -2.86 6.97
N VAL A 84 -0.77 -4.06 6.95
CA VAL A 84 -1.49 -5.32 6.69
C VAL A 84 -2.64 -5.53 7.68
N GLU A 85 -2.40 -5.32 8.97
CA GLU A 85 -3.44 -5.52 10.00
C GLU A 85 -4.65 -4.63 9.78
N GLY A 86 -4.44 -3.35 9.41
CA GLY A 86 -5.53 -2.44 9.10
C GLY A 86 -6.39 -2.89 7.91
N PHE A 87 -5.77 -3.49 6.90
CA PHE A 87 -6.48 -4.09 5.77
C PHE A 87 -7.22 -5.37 6.16
N TRP A 88 -6.62 -6.21 7.00
CA TRP A 88 -7.26 -7.46 7.45
C TRP A 88 -8.48 -7.23 8.33
N GLU A 89 -8.54 -6.14 9.08
CA GLU A 89 -9.74 -5.79 9.85
C GLU A 89 -10.98 -5.62 8.95
N LEU A 90 -10.79 -5.12 7.72
CA LEU A 90 -11.88 -4.99 6.74
C LEU A 90 -12.01 -6.20 5.80
N MET A 91 -10.91 -6.86 5.50
CA MET A 91 -10.85 -7.95 4.52
C MET A 91 -10.12 -9.16 5.11
N PRO A 92 -10.70 -9.86 6.11
CA PRO A 92 -10.04 -10.99 6.78
C PRO A 92 -9.76 -12.18 5.86
N GLY A 93 -10.43 -12.27 4.73
CA GLY A 93 -10.22 -13.29 3.69
C GLY A 93 -9.14 -12.93 2.66
N ALA A 94 -8.50 -11.76 2.74
CA ALA A 94 -7.44 -11.39 1.82
C ALA A 94 -6.17 -12.21 2.05
N GLU A 95 -5.58 -12.71 0.96
CA GLU A 95 -4.30 -13.42 1.01
C GLU A 95 -3.14 -12.42 1.14
N VAL A 96 -2.08 -12.77 1.88
CA VAL A 96 -0.90 -11.89 2.04
C VAL A 96 0.31 -12.53 1.38
N TRP A 97 0.91 -11.80 0.44
CA TRP A 97 2.08 -12.21 -0.32
C TRP A 97 3.22 -11.22 -0.14
N HIS A 98 4.28 -11.65 0.52
CA HIS A 98 5.41 -10.77 0.86
C HIS A 98 6.41 -10.71 -0.30
N ILE A 99 6.79 -9.49 -0.68
CA ILE A 99 7.89 -9.22 -1.60
C ILE A 99 8.94 -8.40 -0.86
N GLY A 100 10.15 -8.92 -0.80
CA GLY A 100 11.29 -8.24 -0.19
C GLY A 100 12.15 -7.59 -1.25
N LEU A 101 12.32 -6.28 -1.14
CA LEU A 101 13.19 -5.49 -1.99
C LEU A 101 14.17 -4.71 -1.12
N TYR A 102 15.43 -4.65 -1.55
CA TYR A 102 16.38 -3.68 -1.01
C TYR A 102 16.92 -2.80 -2.12
N ARG A 103 17.41 -1.63 -1.78
CA ARG A 103 18.07 -0.75 -2.72
C ARG A 103 19.56 -1.08 -2.73
N ASP A 104 20.08 -1.48 -3.88
CA ASP A 104 21.51 -1.69 -4.06
C ASP A 104 22.26 -0.38 -3.84
N GLU A 105 23.30 -0.41 -3.00
CA GLU A 105 24.02 0.79 -2.59
C GLU A 105 24.81 1.46 -3.72
N HIS A 106 25.23 0.68 -4.73
CA HIS A 106 26.03 1.18 -5.86
C HIS A 106 25.17 1.62 -7.03
N THR A 107 24.18 0.80 -7.40
CA THR A 107 23.34 1.06 -8.58
C THR A 107 22.09 1.86 -8.25
N LEU A 108 21.75 1.97 -6.97
CA LEU A 108 20.51 2.56 -6.44
C LEU A 108 19.24 1.90 -6.99
N ARG A 109 19.35 0.74 -7.61
CA ARG A 109 18.21 -0.01 -8.17
C ARG A 109 17.60 -0.94 -7.13
N PRO A 110 16.29 -1.18 -7.18
CA PRO A 110 15.64 -2.17 -6.34
C PRO A 110 16.10 -3.58 -6.75
N VAL A 111 16.51 -4.37 -5.76
CA VAL A 111 16.90 -5.77 -5.92
C VAL A 111 15.96 -6.64 -5.09
N GLU A 112 15.38 -7.64 -5.73
CA GLU A 112 14.52 -8.62 -5.09
C GLU A 112 15.36 -9.62 -4.29
N TYR A 113 15.12 -9.74 -2.98
CA TYR A 113 15.79 -10.72 -2.12
C TYR A 113 14.83 -11.76 -1.54
N TYR A 114 13.53 -11.52 -1.64
CA TYR A 114 12.51 -12.43 -1.14
C TYR A 114 11.28 -12.38 -2.03
N ASN A 115 10.93 -13.55 -2.55
CA ASN A 115 9.71 -13.76 -3.32
C ASN A 115 9.24 -15.20 -3.14
N LYS A 116 8.06 -15.38 -2.57
CA LYS A 116 7.42 -16.68 -2.42
C LYS A 116 5.99 -16.66 -2.96
N LEU A 117 5.81 -16.00 -4.08
CA LEU A 117 4.56 -16.10 -4.83
C LEU A 117 4.37 -17.55 -5.32
N PRO A 118 3.16 -18.11 -5.26
CA PRO A 118 2.88 -19.42 -5.87
C PRO A 118 3.08 -19.37 -7.39
N LEU A 119 3.12 -20.55 -8.01
CA LEU A 119 3.33 -20.65 -9.46
C LEU A 119 2.27 -19.89 -10.26
N GLU A 120 1.02 -19.92 -9.79
CA GLU A 120 -0.10 -19.21 -10.41
C GLU A 120 -0.81 -18.33 -9.38
N PRO A 121 -1.27 -17.12 -9.79
CA PRO A 121 -2.00 -16.24 -8.91
C PRO A 121 -3.37 -16.87 -8.57
N ARG A 122 -3.68 -16.91 -7.28
CA ARG A 122 -5.01 -17.29 -6.77
C ARG A 122 -5.91 -16.07 -6.53
N VAL A 123 -5.35 -14.89 -6.72
CA VAL A 123 -5.98 -13.59 -6.52
C VAL A 123 -6.10 -12.87 -7.86
N SER A 124 -7.12 -12.05 -8.01
CA SER A 124 -7.37 -11.28 -9.23
C SER A 124 -7.00 -9.80 -9.09
N VAL A 125 -6.99 -9.31 -7.85
CA VAL A 125 -6.59 -7.94 -7.51
C VAL A 125 -5.48 -7.99 -6.48
N CYS A 126 -4.38 -7.27 -6.72
CA CYS A 126 -3.30 -7.08 -5.74
C CYS A 126 -3.23 -5.63 -5.28
N LEU A 127 -3.19 -5.44 -3.96
CA LEU A 127 -2.95 -4.16 -3.32
C LEU A 127 -1.51 -4.13 -2.81
N ILE A 128 -0.65 -3.34 -3.45
CA ILE A 128 0.72 -3.11 -2.97
C ILE A 128 0.63 -2.16 -1.78
N LEU A 129 1.13 -2.59 -0.63
CA LEU A 129 1.11 -1.81 0.61
C LEU A 129 2.52 -1.31 0.92
N ASP A 130 2.71 -0.02 0.86
CA ASP A 130 3.96 0.64 1.24
C ASP A 130 3.64 2.03 1.81
N PRO A 131 3.98 2.33 3.07
CA PRO A 131 3.55 3.57 3.72
C PRO A 131 4.09 4.84 3.05
N MET A 132 5.16 4.76 2.25
CA MET A 132 5.78 5.94 1.67
C MET A 132 6.22 5.74 0.22
N LEU A 133 5.54 6.40 -0.70
CA LEU A 133 5.95 6.49 -2.10
C LEU A 133 6.95 7.64 -2.29
N ALA A 134 8.25 7.36 -2.15
CA ALA A 134 9.30 8.36 -2.32
C ALA A 134 9.67 8.55 -3.80
N THR A 135 10.60 7.74 -4.33
CA THR A 135 11.01 7.79 -5.75
C THR A 135 10.21 6.85 -6.65
N GLY A 136 9.35 6.01 -6.07
CA GLY A 136 8.57 5.02 -6.80
C GLY A 136 9.31 3.72 -7.16
N GLY A 137 10.61 3.63 -6.94
CA GLY A 137 11.41 2.49 -7.38
C GLY A 137 10.94 1.14 -6.81
N SER A 138 10.70 1.04 -5.50
CA SER A 138 10.21 -0.20 -4.88
C SER A 138 8.79 -0.55 -5.33
N ALA A 139 7.91 0.45 -5.42
CA ALA A 139 6.53 0.24 -5.88
C ALA A 139 6.50 -0.27 -7.33
N THR A 140 7.30 0.35 -8.20
CA THR A 140 7.48 -0.05 -9.60
C THR A 140 7.98 -1.48 -9.73
N ALA A 141 9.07 -1.82 -9.03
CA ALA A 141 9.63 -3.17 -9.08
C ALA A 141 8.64 -4.23 -8.55
N THR A 142 7.91 -3.90 -7.47
CA THR A 142 6.85 -4.78 -6.95
C THR A 142 5.75 -5.01 -7.99
N ALA A 143 5.30 -3.95 -8.64
CA ALA A 143 4.27 -4.04 -9.66
C ALA A 143 4.73 -4.87 -10.87
N GLU A 144 6.00 -4.76 -11.29
CA GLU A 144 6.59 -5.60 -12.34
C GLU A 144 6.64 -7.08 -11.96
N VAL A 145 6.97 -7.38 -10.69
CA VAL A 145 6.95 -8.76 -10.16
C VAL A 145 5.52 -9.32 -10.24
N LEU A 146 4.52 -8.59 -9.79
CA LEU A 146 3.13 -9.02 -9.80
C LEU A 146 2.59 -9.22 -11.22
N LYS A 147 2.99 -8.37 -12.16
CA LYS A 147 2.65 -8.55 -13.58
C LYS A 147 3.24 -9.81 -14.17
N ARG A 148 4.53 -10.06 -13.93
CA ARG A 148 5.17 -11.31 -14.37
C ARG A 148 4.50 -12.52 -13.75
N TRP A 149 3.98 -12.39 -12.54
CA TRP A 149 3.19 -13.44 -11.88
C TRP A 149 1.82 -13.67 -12.54
N GLY A 150 1.30 -12.71 -13.32
CA GLY A 150 0.05 -12.84 -14.08
C GLY A 150 -1.14 -12.10 -13.49
N VAL A 151 -0.93 -11.24 -12.47
CA VAL A 151 -2.00 -10.39 -11.94
C VAL A 151 -2.22 -9.19 -12.87
N THR A 152 -3.48 -8.95 -13.24
CA THR A 152 -3.85 -7.89 -14.17
C THR A 152 -4.33 -6.62 -13.48
N LYS A 153 -4.90 -6.72 -12.28
CA LYS A 153 -5.43 -5.58 -11.53
C LYS A 153 -4.56 -5.33 -10.30
N ILE A 154 -3.76 -4.28 -10.37
CA ILE A 154 -2.79 -3.93 -9.33
C ILE A 154 -3.07 -2.50 -8.87
N LYS A 155 -3.15 -2.28 -7.57
CA LYS A 155 -3.27 -0.97 -6.94
C LYS A 155 -2.10 -0.74 -5.98
N TYR A 156 -1.61 0.47 -5.92
CA TYR A 156 -0.69 0.90 -4.88
C TYR A 156 -1.46 1.66 -3.80
N VAL A 157 -1.18 1.36 -2.56
CA VAL A 157 -1.77 2.05 -1.40
C VAL A 157 -0.67 2.49 -0.46
N GLY A 158 -0.58 3.79 -0.22
CA GLY A 158 0.39 4.41 0.67
C GLY A 158 -0.23 5.41 1.63
N LEU A 159 0.49 5.75 2.69
CA LEU A 159 0.06 6.77 3.65
C LEU A 159 0.47 8.17 3.18
N ILE A 160 1.64 8.27 2.54
CA ILE A 160 2.17 9.50 1.98
C ILE A 160 2.87 9.23 0.66
N ALA A 161 2.89 10.21 -0.23
CA ALA A 161 3.61 10.12 -1.49
C ALA A 161 4.26 11.44 -1.87
N SER A 162 5.40 11.33 -2.55
CA SER A 162 6.06 12.47 -3.17
C SER A 162 5.54 12.70 -4.59
N PRO A 163 5.61 13.93 -5.11
CA PRO A 163 5.32 14.19 -6.52
C PRO A 163 6.23 13.42 -7.49
N GLU A 164 7.46 13.13 -7.10
CA GLU A 164 8.39 12.32 -7.88
C GLU A 164 7.92 10.87 -7.98
N GLY A 165 7.56 10.24 -6.84
CA GLY A 165 7.03 8.89 -6.80
C GLY A 165 5.76 8.73 -7.62
N ILE A 166 4.85 9.71 -7.53
CA ILE A 166 3.62 9.75 -8.33
C ILE A 166 3.95 9.75 -9.83
N ARG A 167 4.90 10.58 -10.26
CA ARG A 167 5.31 10.65 -11.67
C ARG A 167 6.04 9.41 -12.15
N ALA A 168 6.71 8.68 -11.26
CA ALA A 168 7.43 7.45 -11.60
C ALA A 168 6.48 6.26 -11.86
N MET A 169 5.34 6.22 -11.21
CA MET A 169 4.39 5.10 -11.32
C MET A 169 3.82 4.88 -12.74
N PRO A 170 3.50 5.91 -13.53
CA PRO A 170 3.04 5.75 -14.92
C PRO A 170 4.14 5.28 -15.90
N THR A 171 5.42 5.45 -15.56
CA THR A 171 6.54 5.10 -16.46
C THR A 171 6.81 3.61 -16.51
N VAL A 172 6.33 2.86 -15.56
CA VAL A 172 6.29 1.40 -15.69
C VAL A 172 5.19 1.10 -16.70
N ASN A 173 5.54 0.42 -17.78
CA ASN A 173 4.60 -0.03 -18.83
C ASN A 173 3.59 -1.04 -18.24
N ILE A 174 2.95 -0.63 -17.18
CA ILE A 174 1.81 -1.23 -16.51
C ILE A 174 0.63 -0.80 -17.35
N ASP A 175 -0.18 -1.73 -17.76
CA ASP A 175 -1.49 -1.39 -18.30
C ASP A 175 -2.16 -0.48 -17.28
N ILE A 176 -2.27 0.81 -17.65
CA ILE A 176 -2.65 1.89 -16.72
C ILE A 176 -4.09 1.68 -16.22
N SER A 177 -4.89 0.91 -16.96
CA SER A 177 -6.18 0.40 -16.51
C SER A 177 -6.09 -0.52 -15.29
N ALA A 178 -4.90 -1.05 -14.96
CA ALA A 178 -4.66 -1.91 -13.82
C ALA A 178 -4.10 -1.18 -12.58
N LEU A 179 -3.74 0.09 -12.71
CA LEU A 179 -3.33 0.98 -11.62
C LEU A 179 -4.33 2.13 -11.50
N GLU A 180 -5.60 1.83 -11.49
CA GLU A 180 -6.62 2.87 -11.53
C GLU A 180 -6.67 3.72 -10.28
N ASP A 181 -6.17 3.24 -9.13
CA ASP A 181 -6.26 4.00 -7.89
C ASP A 181 -4.98 3.95 -7.09
N ILE A 182 -4.25 5.06 -7.06
CA ILE A 182 -3.20 5.30 -6.08
C ILE A 182 -3.78 6.21 -5.01
N LEU A 183 -4.00 5.67 -3.84
CA LEU A 183 -4.44 6.47 -2.72
C LEU A 183 -3.24 7.17 -2.10
N ILE A 184 -3.16 8.46 -2.28
CA ILE A 184 -2.04 9.27 -1.83
C ILE A 184 -2.53 10.35 -0.89
N ILE A 185 -1.95 10.40 0.28
CA ILE A 185 -2.18 11.47 1.22
C ILE A 185 -1.15 12.58 0.98
N TYR A 186 -1.64 13.72 0.67
CA TYR A 186 -1.00 14.94 0.19
C TYR A 186 0.24 15.39 0.95
N VAL A 187 1.30 15.74 0.21
CA VAL A 187 2.52 16.39 0.73
C VAL A 187 2.92 17.56 -0.18
N ASN A 188 2.07 18.56 -0.38
CA ASN A 188 2.49 19.75 -1.11
C ASN A 188 3.21 20.82 -0.24
N GLN A 189 3.17 20.68 1.07
CA GLN A 189 3.75 21.68 1.97
C GLN A 189 5.05 21.24 2.66
N LEU A 190 5.42 19.97 2.58
CA LEU A 190 6.51 19.42 3.38
C LEU A 190 7.85 19.29 2.67
N ILE A 191 7.89 19.35 1.35
CA ILE A 191 9.15 19.22 0.61
C ILE A 191 10.00 20.50 0.75
N GLU A 192 9.39 21.65 0.92
CA GLU A 192 10.12 22.90 1.16
C GLU A 192 10.64 23.02 2.61
N GLU A 193 9.93 22.49 3.59
CA GLU A 193 10.34 22.50 5.00
C GLU A 193 11.24 21.33 5.41
N LEU A 194 11.20 20.20 4.68
CA LEU A 194 11.93 18.97 5.00
C LEU A 194 13.26 18.81 4.27
N ASN A 195 13.78 19.83 3.63
CA ASN A 195 15.16 19.84 3.11
C ASN A 195 16.22 19.56 4.19
N LEU A 196 15.82 19.29 5.42
CA LEU A 196 16.74 19.15 6.55
C LEU A 196 16.71 17.82 7.32
N SER A 197 15.84 16.80 7.07
CA SER A 197 15.93 15.62 7.94
C SER A 197 15.35 14.28 7.44
N PHE A 198 15.07 14.07 6.17
CA PHE A 198 14.48 12.81 5.72
C PHE A 198 15.42 11.59 5.78
N SER A 199 16.73 11.77 5.72
CA SER A 199 17.66 10.64 5.71
C SER A 199 17.80 9.91 7.05
N ASN A 200 17.49 10.54 8.18
CA ASN A 200 17.82 9.98 9.49
C ASN A 200 16.62 9.58 10.38
N ARG A 201 15.39 10.05 10.13
CA ARG A 201 14.27 9.80 11.07
C ARG A 201 13.32 8.69 10.67
N THR A 202 13.12 8.44 9.41
CA THR A 202 12.30 7.29 8.96
C THR A 202 13.00 5.96 9.29
N LEU A 203 14.32 5.93 9.29
CA LEU A 203 15.13 4.80 9.74
C LEU A 203 15.06 4.59 11.26
N LEU A 204 14.89 5.62 12.06
CA LEU A 204 14.80 5.53 13.53
C LEU A 204 13.46 4.94 14.01
N CYS A 205 12.36 5.12 13.28
CA CYS A 205 11.07 4.53 13.64
C CYS A 205 11.00 3.02 13.41
N TYR A 206 11.87 2.45 12.57
CA TYR A 206 11.89 1.02 12.23
C TYR A 206 13.13 0.26 12.73
N GLY A 207 13.83 0.82 13.68
CA GLY A 207 14.97 0.16 14.34
C GLY A 207 16.25 0.24 13.50
N ASN A 208 17.21 0.95 14.01
CA ASN A 208 18.59 0.97 13.57
C ASN A 208 19.15 -0.45 13.46
N VAL A 209 19.29 -0.98 12.26
CA VAL A 209 20.10 -2.16 11.99
C VAL A 209 21.15 -1.77 10.95
N SER A 210 22.01 -0.83 11.33
CA SER A 210 23.26 -0.61 10.62
C SER A 210 24.32 -0.12 11.61
N SER A 211 24.62 -0.96 12.61
CA SER A 211 25.89 -0.91 13.32
C SER A 211 26.11 -2.24 14.04
N VAL A 212 26.39 -3.30 13.29
CA VAL A 212 27.28 -4.36 13.75
C VAL A 212 28.28 -4.55 12.63
N ARG A 213 29.52 -4.26 12.98
CA ARG A 213 30.70 -4.54 12.17
C ARG A 213 30.85 -6.04 11.95
#